data_cf744ee6ec33bbd7869026a94307813a
#
_entry.id   cf744ee6ec33bbd7869026a94307813a
#
_cell.length_a   1.000
_cell.length_b   1.000
_cell.length_c   1.000
_cell.angle_alpha   90.00
_cell.angle_beta   90.00
_cell.angle_gamma   90.00
#
_symmetry.space_group_name_H-M   'P 1'
#
loop_
_entity.id
_entity.type
_entity.pdbx_description
1 polymer ?
#
loop_
_entity_poly.entity_id
_entity_poly.type
_entity_poly.pdbx_seq_one_letter_code
_entity_poly.pdbx_strand_id
1 'polypeptide(L)'
;MDGRRLVQTVMEGLEPPRPPLHVESDDKLLEASFSDALGVGARVAEWRNFFESGGPFRRRDDEKLSEWVDRVKACLYEWPDAADAALEAVEVFLKKVEGLSEGKFLILKVLGPTETAEGFFAPSRSGRGVELQQILHRFGFGAFYALNSAEALKIYGMISRVILEVVKAGSELQQVDAVRVADDAATYSGPVYSRSFYEEAYYPWHERFVKECKKKGKYALLHCDGDIRLNGLIEKLADLYDGLHPLDLRPKSTVEEALKWVEEVASTRRLAGEAVFFTGVPVELVFNDSLSVEEFLKVPRKLLEAHGNKFLVVATTHSEYPSRSYGERLPRGKIERLYALIHAFKRAS
;
A
#
# COMPACT_ATOMS: atom_id res chain seq x y z
N MET A 1 -13.53 24.40 2.84
CA MET A 1 -12.92 23.29 3.62
C MET A 1 -11.69 22.86 2.83
N ASP A 2 -10.51 22.81 3.47
CA ASP A 2 -9.29 22.32 2.82
C ASP A 2 -9.27 20.79 2.71
N GLY A 3 -8.31 20.26 1.97
CA GLY A 3 -8.21 18.83 1.72
C GLY A 3 -8.02 18.00 2.98
N ARG A 4 -7.21 18.51 3.93
CA ARG A 4 -6.98 17.84 5.21
C ARG A 4 -8.29 17.63 5.98
N ARG A 5 -9.08 18.69 6.12
CA ARG A 5 -10.35 18.61 6.86
C ARG A 5 -11.38 17.73 6.15
N LEU A 6 -11.37 17.71 4.79
CA LEU A 6 -12.27 16.81 4.05
C LEU A 6 -11.99 15.33 4.36
N VAL A 7 -10.71 14.93 4.32
CA VAL A 7 -10.34 13.53 4.62
C VAL A 7 -10.62 13.22 6.09
N GLN A 8 -10.28 14.13 7.02
CA GLN A 8 -10.59 13.96 8.44
C GLN A 8 -12.08 13.76 8.68
N THR A 9 -12.96 14.52 8.00
CA THR A 9 -14.42 14.36 8.08
C THR A 9 -14.85 12.94 7.76
N VAL A 10 -14.28 12.34 6.70
CA VAL A 10 -14.56 10.94 6.34
C VAL A 10 -13.99 9.96 7.38
N MET A 11 -12.78 10.21 7.87
CA MET A 11 -12.14 9.38 8.91
C MET A 11 -12.90 9.42 10.23
N GLU A 12 -13.60 10.51 10.52
CA GLU A 12 -14.49 10.68 11.66
C GLU A 12 -15.89 10.04 11.45
N GLY A 13 -16.12 9.37 10.31
CA GLY A 13 -17.39 8.74 9.97
C GLY A 13 -18.50 9.73 9.62
N LEU A 14 -18.14 10.95 9.28
CA LEU A 14 -19.07 12.00 8.86
C LEU A 14 -19.14 12.08 7.33
N GLU A 15 -20.25 12.59 6.81
CA GLU A 15 -20.43 12.79 5.38
C GLU A 15 -19.77 14.12 4.93
N PRO A 16 -18.81 14.09 4.02
CA PRO A 16 -18.18 15.31 3.52
C PRO A 16 -19.08 15.99 2.46
N PRO A 17 -18.93 17.31 2.22
CA PRO A 17 -19.69 18.03 1.19
C PRO A 17 -19.36 17.55 -0.23
N ARG A 18 -18.23 16.91 -0.43
CA ARG A 18 -17.81 16.19 -1.65
C ARG A 18 -16.85 15.05 -1.28
N PRO A 19 -16.72 14.02 -2.12
CA PRO A 19 -15.72 12.98 -1.85
C PRO A 19 -14.30 13.57 -1.88
N PRO A 20 -13.45 13.26 -0.88
CA PRO A 20 -12.04 13.59 -0.94
C PRO A 20 -11.35 12.79 -2.04
N LEU A 21 -10.27 13.34 -2.61
CA LEU A 21 -9.45 12.70 -3.62
C LEU A 21 -8.06 12.37 -3.09
N HIS A 22 -7.58 11.18 -3.40
CA HIS A 22 -6.19 10.76 -3.19
C HIS A 22 -5.62 10.14 -4.47
N VAL A 23 -5.01 10.99 -5.29
CA VAL A 23 -4.35 10.57 -6.53
C VAL A 23 -2.88 10.33 -6.24
N GLU A 24 -2.48 9.07 -6.10
CA GLU A 24 -1.08 8.74 -5.87
C GLU A 24 -0.23 8.96 -7.13
N SER A 25 0.93 9.59 -6.94
CA SER A 25 1.93 9.77 -7.99
C SER A 25 3.35 9.68 -7.41
N ASP A 26 4.30 9.23 -8.24
CA ASP A 26 5.71 9.33 -7.89
C ASP A 26 6.19 10.79 -7.94
N ASP A 27 5.59 11.62 -8.78
CA ASP A 27 5.73 13.09 -8.75
C ASP A 27 4.86 13.68 -7.62
N LYS A 28 5.50 14.07 -6.52
CA LYS A 28 4.82 14.60 -5.35
C LYS A 28 4.23 16.00 -5.53
N LEU A 29 4.75 16.80 -6.44
CA LEU A 29 4.14 18.09 -6.83
C LEU A 29 2.82 17.85 -7.56
N LEU A 30 2.81 16.86 -8.47
CA LEU A 30 1.61 16.45 -9.17
C LEU A 30 0.57 15.92 -8.17
N GLU A 31 0.94 14.97 -7.29
CA GLU A 31 0.06 14.42 -6.27
C GLU A 31 -0.52 15.53 -5.39
N ALA A 32 0.30 16.44 -4.87
CA ALA A 32 -0.16 17.55 -4.05
C ALA A 32 -1.12 18.50 -4.80
N SER A 33 -0.92 18.69 -6.11
CA SER A 33 -1.80 19.53 -6.92
C SER A 33 -3.20 18.93 -7.13
N PHE A 34 -3.30 17.61 -7.22
CA PHE A 34 -4.55 16.91 -7.54
C PHE A 34 -5.28 16.37 -6.32
N SER A 35 -4.59 16.08 -5.23
CA SER A 35 -5.14 15.34 -4.09
C SER A 35 -5.56 16.23 -2.92
N ASP A 36 -6.45 15.72 -2.09
CA ASP A 36 -6.77 16.21 -0.75
C ASP A 36 -5.89 15.55 0.31
N ALA A 37 -5.39 14.33 0.01
CA ALA A 37 -4.37 13.63 0.79
C ALA A 37 -3.03 13.56 0.03
N LEU A 38 -1.92 13.51 0.76
CA LEU A 38 -0.57 13.36 0.22
C LEU A 38 0.12 12.16 0.88
N GLY A 39 0.46 11.14 0.09
CA GLY A 39 1.11 9.92 0.57
C GLY A 39 2.60 9.89 0.22
N VAL A 40 3.49 9.90 1.23
CA VAL A 40 4.93 9.90 1.03
C VAL A 40 5.61 8.74 1.77
N GLY A 41 6.49 8.03 1.07
CA GLY A 41 7.21 6.88 1.61
C GLY A 41 8.37 7.26 2.53
N ALA A 42 8.36 6.70 3.73
CA ALA A 42 9.53 6.58 4.60
C ALA A 42 10.23 5.25 4.28
N ARG A 43 11.47 5.29 3.80
CA ARG A 43 12.22 4.11 3.36
C ARG A 43 13.46 3.94 4.23
N VAL A 44 13.68 2.74 4.72
CA VAL A 44 14.90 2.34 5.41
C VAL A 44 16.03 2.23 4.39
N ALA A 45 17.00 3.12 4.45
CA ALA A 45 18.05 3.24 3.44
C ALA A 45 18.99 2.01 3.43
N GLU A 46 19.31 1.48 4.60
CA GLU A 46 20.20 0.34 4.80
C GLU A 46 19.64 -0.95 4.16
N TRP A 47 18.33 -1.01 3.96
CA TRP A 47 17.71 -2.17 3.30
C TRP A 47 17.91 -2.19 1.80
N ARG A 48 18.47 -1.14 1.21
CA ARG A 48 18.69 -1.08 -0.23
C ARG A 48 19.44 -2.29 -0.75
N ASN A 49 20.50 -2.69 -0.05
CA ASN A 49 21.32 -3.84 -0.44
C ASN A 49 20.55 -5.18 -0.35
N PHE A 50 19.53 -5.25 0.50
CA PHE A 50 18.69 -6.46 0.63
C PHE A 50 17.72 -6.60 -0.56
N PHE A 51 17.30 -5.48 -1.16
CA PHE A 51 16.44 -5.48 -2.34
C PHE A 51 17.20 -5.61 -3.67
N GLU A 52 18.53 -5.40 -3.68
CA GLU A 52 19.30 -5.45 -4.90
C GLU A 52 19.51 -6.88 -5.42
N SER A 53 19.82 -6.97 -6.72
CA SER A 53 20.16 -8.23 -7.37
C SER A 53 21.37 -8.89 -6.70
N GLY A 54 21.18 -10.08 -6.11
CA GLY A 54 22.22 -10.75 -5.32
C GLY A 54 22.17 -10.46 -3.83
N GLY A 55 21.09 -9.84 -3.34
CA GLY A 55 20.87 -9.60 -1.91
C GLY A 55 21.08 -10.84 -1.04
N PRO A 56 21.46 -10.66 0.24
CA PRO A 56 21.98 -11.73 1.10
C PRO A 56 20.97 -12.84 1.38
N PHE A 57 19.67 -12.59 1.30
CA PHE A 57 18.64 -13.61 1.55
C PHE A 57 18.25 -14.41 0.31
N ARG A 58 18.65 -13.97 -0.86
CA ARG A 58 18.29 -14.62 -2.12
C ARG A 58 18.98 -15.96 -2.29
N ARG A 59 18.24 -17.01 -2.69
CA ARG A 59 18.82 -18.29 -3.06
C ARG A 59 19.61 -18.16 -4.37
N ARG A 60 20.82 -18.71 -4.41
CA ARG A 60 21.66 -18.83 -5.62
C ARG A 60 21.23 -20.04 -6.43
N ASP A 61 21.40 -20.01 -7.75
CA ASP A 61 20.86 -21.03 -8.66
C ASP A 61 21.36 -22.46 -8.33
N ASP A 62 22.63 -22.61 -7.97
CA ASP A 62 23.24 -23.92 -7.66
C ASP A 62 23.33 -24.19 -6.15
N GLU A 63 22.76 -23.38 -5.31
CA GLU A 63 22.88 -23.48 -3.84
C GLU A 63 21.97 -24.56 -3.29
N LYS A 64 22.50 -25.44 -2.44
CA LYS A 64 21.68 -26.39 -1.68
C LYS A 64 20.83 -25.68 -0.65
N LEU A 65 19.66 -26.26 -0.31
CA LEU A 65 18.75 -25.66 0.66
C LEU A 65 19.41 -25.43 2.03
N SER A 66 20.23 -26.38 2.51
CA SER A 66 20.95 -26.22 3.77
C SER A 66 21.97 -25.09 3.73
N GLU A 67 22.69 -24.95 2.64
CA GLU A 67 23.68 -23.88 2.43
C GLU A 67 22.97 -22.49 2.39
N TRP A 68 21.82 -22.44 1.72
CA TRP A 68 20.99 -21.23 1.71
C TRP A 68 20.54 -20.84 3.12
N VAL A 69 19.98 -21.77 3.88
CA VAL A 69 19.55 -21.53 5.28
C VAL A 69 20.70 -21.04 6.14
N ASP A 70 21.87 -21.67 6.06
CA ASP A 70 23.04 -21.30 6.85
C ASP A 70 23.57 -19.91 6.47
N ARG A 71 23.56 -19.58 5.18
CA ARG A 71 23.95 -18.26 4.69
C ARG A 71 22.96 -17.17 5.14
N VAL A 72 21.65 -17.43 5.08
CA VAL A 72 20.62 -16.51 5.57
C VAL A 72 20.82 -16.25 7.06
N LYS A 73 21.09 -17.29 7.86
CA LYS A 73 21.39 -17.13 9.29
C LYS A 73 22.59 -16.23 9.53
N ALA A 74 23.65 -16.38 8.74
CA ALA A 74 24.85 -15.56 8.87
C ALA A 74 24.58 -14.07 8.60
N CYS A 75 23.67 -13.73 7.67
CA CYS A 75 23.32 -12.35 7.35
C CYS A 75 22.59 -11.61 8.49
N LEU A 76 22.06 -12.32 9.49
CA LEU A 76 21.36 -11.69 10.61
C LEU A 76 22.29 -10.90 11.56
N TYR A 77 23.60 -11.04 11.44
CA TYR A 77 24.58 -10.27 12.23
C TYR A 77 24.83 -8.85 11.70
N GLU A 78 24.43 -8.55 10.46
CA GLU A 78 24.59 -7.24 9.81
C GLU A 78 23.29 -6.43 9.77
N TRP A 79 22.39 -6.67 10.69
CA TRP A 79 21.08 -6.01 10.72
C TRP A 79 21.19 -4.56 11.21
N PRO A 80 20.52 -3.60 10.57
CA PRO A 80 20.56 -2.21 10.98
C PRO A 80 19.98 -2.00 12.39
N ASP A 81 20.50 -1.02 13.12
CA ASP A 81 19.84 -0.57 14.33
C ASP A 81 18.46 0.01 14.02
N ALA A 82 17.45 -0.45 14.72
CA ALA A 82 16.08 -0.12 14.37
C ALA A 82 15.73 1.35 14.64
N ALA A 83 16.31 1.96 15.65
CA ALA A 83 16.05 3.35 16.00
C ALA A 83 16.76 4.30 15.04
N ASP A 84 18.03 4.03 14.71
CA ASP A 84 18.80 4.84 13.75
C ASP A 84 18.18 4.77 12.35
N ALA A 85 17.82 3.57 11.88
CA ALA A 85 17.15 3.37 10.61
C ALA A 85 15.81 4.10 10.52
N ALA A 86 15.06 4.14 11.63
CA ALA A 86 13.79 4.85 11.70
C ALA A 86 13.97 6.38 11.64
N LEU A 87 14.95 6.92 12.36
CA LEU A 87 15.24 8.35 12.35
C LEU A 87 15.63 8.81 10.94
N GLU A 88 16.53 8.10 10.27
CA GLU A 88 16.92 8.41 8.89
C GLU A 88 15.74 8.35 7.92
N ALA A 89 14.91 7.31 8.02
CA ALA A 89 13.72 7.15 7.16
C ALA A 89 12.74 8.33 7.32
N VAL A 90 12.54 8.80 8.56
CA VAL A 90 11.68 9.94 8.89
C VAL A 90 12.28 11.27 8.42
N GLU A 91 13.59 11.47 8.56
CA GLU A 91 14.26 12.66 8.02
C GLU A 91 14.12 12.77 6.50
N VAL A 92 14.30 11.67 5.78
CA VAL A 92 14.09 11.61 4.33
C VAL A 92 12.63 11.90 3.98
N PHE A 93 11.69 11.39 4.75
CA PHE A 93 10.27 11.71 4.60
C PHE A 93 10.01 13.21 4.77
N LEU A 94 10.52 13.83 5.84
CA LEU A 94 10.33 15.26 6.12
C LEU A 94 10.84 16.15 4.98
N LYS A 95 12.01 15.85 4.42
CA LYS A 95 12.56 16.56 3.26
C LYS A 95 11.66 16.48 2.02
N LYS A 96 10.96 15.35 1.83
CA LYS A 96 10.06 15.14 0.68
C LYS A 96 8.72 15.85 0.81
N VAL A 97 8.25 16.13 2.01
CA VAL A 97 6.94 16.80 2.25
C VAL A 97 7.06 18.30 2.45
N GLU A 98 8.28 18.81 2.54
CA GLU A 98 8.54 20.23 2.74
C GLU A 98 7.86 21.09 1.64
N GLY A 99 7.05 22.06 2.06
CA GLY A 99 6.28 22.93 1.17
C GLY A 99 5.10 22.28 0.44
N LEU A 100 4.84 20.96 0.62
CA LEU A 100 3.78 20.24 -0.10
C LEU A 100 2.59 19.86 0.78
N SER A 101 2.74 19.84 2.10
CA SER A 101 1.75 19.27 3.03
C SER A 101 0.69 20.26 3.50
N GLU A 102 0.79 21.55 3.15
CA GLU A 102 -0.17 22.57 3.60
C GLU A 102 -1.59 22.26 3.09
N GLY A 103 -2.56 22.22 4.00
CA GLY A 103 -3.95 21.90 3.69
C GLY A 103 -4.20 20.47 3.20
N LYS A 104 -3.21 19.57 3.30
CA LYS A 104 -3.33 18.16 2.90
C LYS A 104 -3.42 17.23 4.11
N PHE A 105 -4.17 16.16 3.97
CA PHE A 105 -4.12 15.03 4.90
C PHE A 105 -2.85 14.24 4.60
N LEU A 106 -1.87 14.32 5.50
CA LEU A 106 -0.54 13.78 5.25
C LEU A 106 -0.43 12.33 5.73
N ILE A 107 -0.11 11.42 4.81
CA ILE A 107 0.06 10.00 5.04
C ILE A 107 1.54 9.63 4.94
N LEU A 108 2.15 9.18 6.03
CA LEU A 108 3.45 8.52 6.01
C LEU A 108 3.24 7.08 5.56
N LYS A 109 3.89 6.66 4.46
CA LYS A 109 3.82 5.30 3.92
C LYS A 109 5.07 4.51 4.30
N VAL A 110 4.92 3.30 4.80
CA VAL A 110 6.01 2.35 5.07
C VAL A 110 5.67 0.99 4.49
N LEU A 111 6.66 0.32 3.89
CA LEU A 111 6.51 -1.08 3.49
C LEU A 111 6.28 -1.95 4.72
N GLY A 112 5.32 -2.86 4.63
CA GLY A 112 5.04 -3.83 5.68
C GLY A 112 6.04 -4.98 5.73
N PRO A 113 5.97 -5.81 6.78
CA PRO A 113 6.95 -6.87 6.97
C PRO A 113 6.86 -7.98 5.93
N THR A 114 5.66 -8.31 5.44
CA THR A 114 5.47 -9.37 4.44
C THR A 114 6.05 -8.94 3.10
N GLU A 115 5.69 -7.75 2.62
CA GLU A 115 6.21 -7.21 1.36
C GLU A 115 7.72 -6.98 1.42
N THR A 116 8.24 -6.53 2.55
CA THR A 116 9.68 -6.37 2.77
C THR A 116 10.39 -7.71 2.74
N ALA A 117 9.88 -8.72 3.45
CA ALA A 117 10.46 -10.07 3.47
C ALA A 117 10.43 -10.69 2.06
N GLU A 118 9.30 -10.62 1.35
CA GLU A 118 9.22 -11.09 -0.03
C GLU A 118 10.23 -10.36 -0.93
N GLY A 119 10.37 -9.04 -0.78
CA GLY A 119 11.36 -8.25 -1.51
C GLY A 119 12.80 -8.69 -1.26
N PHE A 120 13.15 -9.06 -0.04
CA PHE A 120 14.49 -9.53 0.32
C PHE A 120 14.82 -10.90 -0.26
N PHE A 121 13.84 -11.79 -0.31
CA PHE A 121 13.99 -13.14 -0.82
C PHE A 121 13.75 -13.26 -2.34
N ALA A 122 13.14 -12.24 -2.94
CA ALA A 122 12.76 -12.28 -4.35
C ALA A 122 13.98 -12.43 -5.28
N PRO A 123 13.92 -13.27 -6.32
CA PRO A 123 14.93 -13.29 -7.36
C PRO A 123 14.91 -11.94 -8.13
N SER A 124 16.07 -11.56 -8.69
CA SER A 124 16.28 -10.25 -9.30
C SER A 124 15.15 -9.86 -10.26
N ARG A 125 14.64 -8.64 -10.10
CA ARG A 125 13.65 -8.03 -10.99
C ARG A 125 14.25 -7.77 -12.39
N SER A 126 14.75 -8.79 -13.06
CA SER A 126 15.09 -8.69 -14.47
C SER A 126 13.83 -8.78 -15.32
N GLY A 127 13.18 -7.64 -15.55
CA GLY A 127 12.49 -7.31 -16.78
C GLY A 127 11.32 -8.15 -17.28
N ARG A 128 10.71 -9.06 -16.53
CA ARG A 128 9.58 -9.86 -17.02
C ARG A 128 8.36 -9.72 -16.12
N GLY A 129 7.23 -9.37 -16.75
CA GLY A 129 5.97 -8.98 -16.15
C GLY A 129 5.28 -9.94 -15.15
N VAL A 130 3.98 -9.83 -15.04
CA VAL A 130 3.06 -10.45 -14.05
C VAL A 130 3.33 -11.92 -13.70
N GLU A 131 3.87 -12.73 -14.62
CA GLU A 131 4.30 -14.11 -14.34
C GLU A 131 5.39 -14.20 -13.25
N LEU A 132 6.17 -13.15 -13.09
CA LEU A 132 7.24 -13.11 -12.07
C LEU A 132 6.70 -13.03 -10.67
N GLN A 133 5.60 -12.31 -10.43
CA GLN A 133 4.96 -12.27 -9.10
C GLN A 133 4.48 -13.66 -8.67
N GLN A 134 3.90 -14.44 -9.59
CA GLN A 134 3.49 -15.83 -9.27
C GLN A 134 4.70 -16.76 -9.01
N ILE A 135 5.84 -16.51 -9.65
CA ILE A 135 7.09 -17.25 -9.42
C ILE A 135 7.74 -16.81 -8.10
N LEU A 136 7.65 -15.52 -7.75
CA LEU A 136 8.17 -14.96 -6.50
C LEU A 136 7.52 -15.60 -5.27
N HIS A 137 6.22 -15.79 -5.28
CA HIS A 137 5.49 -16.47 -4.20
C HIS A 137 5.87 -17.96 -4.04
N ARG A 138 6.43 -18.61 -5.08
CA ARG A 138 6.88 -20.01 -5.00
C ARG A 138 8.33 -20.16 -4.52
N PHE A 139 9.17 -19.13 -4.66
CA PHE A 139 10.61 -19.21 -4.41
C PHE A 139 11.13 -18.12 -3.46
N GLY A 140 10.26 -17.23 -2.97
CA GLY A 140 10.59 -16.15 -2.07
C GLY A 140 10.54 -16.52 -0.59
N PHE A 141 10.15 -15.56 0.24
CA PHE A 141 10.04 -15.74 1.68
C PHE A 141 9.06 -16.85 2.07
N GLY A 142 7.93 -16.98 1.36
CA GLY A 142 6.96 -18.05 1.61
C GLY A 142 7.56 -19.45 1.46
N ALA A 143 8.40 -19.68 0.45
CA ALA A 143 9.11 -20.94 0.29
C ALA A 143 10.12 -21.18 1.42
N PHE A 144 10.85 -20.14 1.85
CA PHE A 144 11.77 -20.24 2.98
C PHE A 144 11.00 -20.53 4.29
N TYR A 145 9.88 -19.87 4.51
CA TYR A 145 9.00 -20.13 5.66
C TYR A 145 8.52 -21.59 5.70
N ALA A 146 8.10 -22.13 4.56
CA ALA A 146 7.67 -23.53 4.48
C ALA A 146 8.79 -24.53 4.79
N LEU A 147 10.04 -24.19 4.49
CA LEU A 147 11.21 -25.04 4.74
C LEU A 147 11.79 -24.86 6.14
N ASN A 148 11.72 -23.66 6.70
CA ASN A 148 12.32 -23.34 7.99
C ASN A 148 11.53 -22.20 8.67
N SER A 149 10.35 -22.53 9.21
CA SER A 149 9.44 -21.56 9.80
C SER A 149 10.06 -20.78 10.98
N ALA A 150 10.88 -21.42 11.79
CA ALA A 150 11.49 -20.79 12.97
C ALA A 150 12.44 -19.63 12.56
N GLU A 151 13.32 -19.84 11.59
CA GLU A 151 14.20 -18.77 11.11
C GLU A 151 13.45 -17.72 10.29
N ALA A 152 12.45 -18.14 9.52
CA ALA A 152 11.61 -17.21 8.79
C ALA A 152 10.86 -16.26 9.74
N LEU A 153 10.24 -16.77 10.81
CA LEU A 153 9.58 -15.96 11.82
C LEU A 153 10.53 -15.04 12.57
N LYS A 154 11.77 -15.48 12.80
CA LYS A 154 12.81 -14.63 13.37
C LYS A 154 13.16 -13.45 12.46
N ILE A 155 13.38 -13.71 11.17
CA ILE A 155 13.65 -12.67 10.16
C ILE A 155 12.45 -11.71 10.07
N TYR A 156 11.23 -12.24 9.96
CA TYR A 156 10.01 -11.46 9.94
C TYR A 156 9.88 -10.55 11.16
N GLY A 157 10.20 -11.06 12.35
CA GLY A 157 10.22 -10.30 13.58
C GLY A 157 11.30 -9.20 13.62
N MET A 158 12.45 -9.42 12.99
CA MET A 158 13.51 -8.42 12.88
C MET A 158 13.10 -7.28 11.94
N ILE A 159 12.55 -7.61 10.77
CA ILE A 159 11.97 -6.65 9.82
C ILE A 159 10.88 -5.82 10.53
N SER A 160 9.94 -6.51 11.19
CA SER A 160 8.81 -5.87 11.85
C SER A 160 9.22 -4.91 12.97
N ARG A 161 10.33 -5.19 13.69
CA ARG A 161 10.86 -4.26 14.70
C ARG A 161 11.35 -2.95 14.10
N VAL A 162 12.09 -3.01 13.00
CA VAL A 162 12.54 -1.80 12.29
C VAL A 162 11.34 -0.99 11.80
N ILE A 163 10.37 -1.66 11.19
CA ILE A 163 9.13 -1.00 10.73
C ILE A 163 8.37 -0.37 11.91
N LEU A 164 8.31 -1.06 13.06
CA LEU A 164 7.66 -0.53 14.26
C LEU A 164 8.31 0.78 14.72
N GLU A 165 9.64 0.88 14.70
CA GLU A 165 10.32 2.12 15.06
C GLU A 165 10.05 3.24 14.04
N VAL A 166 9.97 2.93 12.74
CA VAL A 166 9.54 3.91 11.71
C VAL A 166 8.11 4.39 11.97
N VAL A 167 7.18 3.48 12.30
CA VAL A 167 5.78 3.81 12.63
C VAL A 167 5.73 4.71 13.87
N LYS A 168 6.50 4.40 14.93
CA LYS A 168 6.57 5.21 16.14
C LYS A 168 7.08 6.62 15.83
N ALA A 169 8.26 6.72 15.20
CA ALA A 169 8.89 8.00 14.88
C ALA A 169 7.99 8.84 13.95
N GLY A 170 7.38 8.22 12.93
CA GLY A 170 6.42 8.88 12.05
C GLY A 170 5.15 9.34 12.74
N SER A 171 4.65 8.56 13.70
CA SER A 171 3.46 8.91 14.49
C SER A 171 3.71 10.07 15.46
N GLU A 172 4.94 10.35 15.84
CA GLU A 172 5.30 11.50 16.67
C GLU A 172 5.27 12.84 15.93
N LEU A 173 5.34 12.81 14.60
CA LEU A 173 5.32 14.02 13.79
C LEU A 173 3.94 14.69 13.83
N GLN A 174 3.89 15.97 14.24
CA GLN A 174 2.62 16.70 14.35
C GLN A 174 1.90 16.86 13.02
N GLN A 175 2.64 17.05 11.91
CA GLN A 175 2.07 17.23 10.58
C GLN A 175 1.53 15.94 9.94
N VAL A 176 1.90 14.76 10.42
CA VAL A 176 1.38 13.48 9.94
C VAL A 176 -0.02 13.26 10.51
N ASP A 177 -0.98 12.93 9.65
CA ASP A 177 -2.35 12.59 10.04
C ASP A 177 -2.53 11.07 10.16
N ALA A 178 -1.89 10.31 9.27
CA ALA A 178 -2.00 8.87 9.22
C ALA A 178 -0.66 8.19 8.91
N VAL A 179 -0.51 6.95 9.37
CA VAL A 179 0.55 6.04 8.90
C VAL A 179 -0.10 4.92 8.10
N ARG A 180 0.38 4.68 6.88
CA ARG A 180 -0.06 3.59 6.01
C ARG A 180 1.01 2.52 5.91
N VAL A 181 0.71 1.34 6.42
CA VAL A 181 1.52 0.14 6.22
C VAL A 181 1.10 -0.49 4.89
N ALA A 182 2.05 -0.68 3.97
CA ALA A 182 1.81 -1.38 2.70
C ALA A 182 2.31 -2.81 2.84
N ASP A 183 1.38 -3.77 2.97
CA ASP A 183 1.72 -5.15 3.28
C ASP A 183 0.75 -6.13 2.61
N ASP A 184 1.17 -6.67 1.47
CA ASP A 184 0.34 -7.54 0.65
C ASP A 184 0.20 -8.92 1.29
N ALA A 185 -0.99 -9.19 1.81
CA ALA A 185 -1.35 -10.43 2.47
C ALA A 185 -2.15 -11.38 1.57
N ALA A 186 -2.58 -10.93 0.39
CA ALA A 186 -3.46 -11.69 -0.49
C ALA A 186 -3.06 -11.57 -1.96
N THR A 187 -3.51 -12.54 -2.75
CA THR A 187 -3.60 -12.48 -4.21
C THR A 187 -5.07 -12.45 -4.62
N TYR A 188 -5.37 -12.39 -5.92
CA TYR A 188 -6.75 -12.57 -6.40
C TYR A 188 -7.35 -13.96 -6.07
N SER A 189 -6.53 -14.92 -5.67
CA SER A 189 -6.97 -16.25 -5.24
C SER A 189 -7.10 -16.38 -3.71
N GLY A 190 -6.84 -15.31 -2.96
CA GLY A 190 -6.93 -15.24 -1.51
C GLY A 190 -5.59 -15.14 -0.78
N PRO A 191 -5.57 -15.40 0.53
CA PRO A 191 -4.40 -15.28 1.39
C PRO A 191 -3.18 -16.03 0.86
N VAL A 192 -1.99 -15.40 0.93
CA VAL A 192 -0.73 -15.95 0.41
C VAL A 192 -0.15 -17.01 1.34
N TYR A 193 -0.32 -16.81 2.65
CA TYR A 193 0.28 -17.66 3.68
C TYR A 193 -0.75 -18.54 4.37
N SER A 194 -0.26 -19.46 5.19
CA SER A 194 -1.11 -20.31 6.04
C SER A 194 -1.81 -19.47 7.12
N ARG A 195 -2.94 -19.98 7.61
CA ARG A 195 -3.66 -19.36 8.73
C ARG A 195 -2.77 -19.18 9.96
N SER A 196 -1.91 -20.17 10.26
CA SER A 196 -0.98 -20.06 11.39
C SER A 196 -0.01 -18.89 11.25
N PHE A 197 0.49 -18.60 10.05
CA PHE A 197 1.35 -17.43 9.82
C PHE A 197 0.62 -16.12 10.15
N TYR A 198 -0.64 -15.98 9.73
CA TYR A 198 -1.41 -14.79 10.05
C TYR A 198 -1.63 -14.63 11.56
N GLU A 199 -1.97 -15.70 12.25
CA GLU A 199 -2.25 -15.70 13.67
C GLU A 199 -0.97 -15.52 14.53
N GLU A 200 0.16 -16.09 14.13
CA GLU A 200 1.41 -16.06 14.89
C GLU A 200 2.31 -14.85 14.60
N ALA A 201 2.26 -14.33 13.37
CA ALA A 201 3.16 -13.28 12.92
C ALA A 201 2.45 -12.04 12.38
N TYR A 202 1.62 -12.19 11.36
CA TYR A 202 1.04 -11.05 10.65
C TYR A 202 0.18 -10.17 11.59
N TYR A 203 -0.91 -10.69 12.11
CA TYR A 203 -1.81 -9.90 12.97
C TYR A 203 -1.14 -9.33 14.22
N PRO A 204 -0.30 -10.09 14.98
CA PRO A 204 0.34 -9.53 16.16
C PRO A 204 1.27 -8.35 15.89
N TRP A 205 1.92 -8.29 14.71
CA TRP A 205 2.73 -7.15 14.34
C TRP A 205 1.89 -5.97 13.88
N HIS A 206 0.86 -6.21 13.05
CA HIS A 206 -0.06 -5.17 12.60
C HIS A 206 -0.81 -4.52 13.79
N GLU A 207 -1.24 -5.30 14.79
CA GLU A 207 -1.80 -4.77 16.05
C GLU A 207 -0.84 -3.81 16.76
N ARG A 208 0.47 -4.12 16.78
CA ARG A 208 1.48 -3.24 17.36
C ARG A 208 1.62 -1.93 16.57
N PHE A 209 1.66 -2.01 15.24
CA PHE A 209 1.74 -0.82 14.39
C PHE A 209 0.54 0.11 14.62
N VAL A 210 -0.66 -0.43 14.57
CA VAL A 210 -1.90 0.32 14.82
C VAL A 210 -1.92 0.92 16.22
N LYS A 211 -1.52 0.16 17.23
CA LYS A 211 -1.44 0.65 18.61
C LYS A 211 -0.52 1.86 18.75
N GLU A 212 0.65 1.87 18.09
CA GLU A 212 1.56 3.01 18.15
C GLU A 212 0.95 4.25 17.44
N CYS A 213 0.28 4.08 16.29
CA CYS A 213 -0.45 5.16 15.65
C CYS A 213 -1.51 5.76 16.59
N LYS A 214 -2.37 4.92 17.17
CA LYS A 214 -3.48 5.35 18.03
C LYS A 214 -3.02 6.02 19.34
N LYS A 215 -1.91 5.59 19.92
CA LYS A 215 -1.29 6.27 21.08
C LYS A 215 -0.95 7.73 20.82
N LYS A 216 -0.68 8.10 19.58
CA LYS A 216 -0.32 9.46 19.14
C LYS A 216 -1.48 10.18 18.47
N GLY A 217 -2.71 9.62 18.51
CA GLY A 217 -3.89 10.19 17.87
C GLY A 217 -3.81 10.20 16.35
N LYS A 218 -3.03 9.28 15.74
CA LYS A 218 -2.90 9.14 14.29
C LYS A 218 -3.80 8.03 13.79
N TYR A 219 -4.31 8.19 12.57
CA TYR A 219 -5.02 7.12 11.88
C TYR A 219 -4.03 6.07 11.37
N ALA A 220 -4.46 4.81 11.42
CA ALA A 220 -3.72 3.68 10.87
C ALA A 220 -4.40 3.20 9.58
N LEU A 221 -3.67 3.19 8.47
CA LEU A 221 -4.16 2.74 7.18
C LEU A 221 -3.39 1.50 6.72
N LEU A 222 -4.07 0.59 6.04
CA LEU A 222 -3.44 -0.56 5.39
C LEU A 222 -3.54 -0.41 3.87
N HIS A 223 -2.44 -0.67 3.17
CA HIS A 223 -2.46 -1.01 1.76
C HIS A 223 -2.22 -2.50 1.62
N CYS A 224 -3.11 -3.18 0.93
CA CYS A 224 -3.00 -4.60 0.66
C CYS A 224 -3.67 -4.92 -0.68
N ASP A 225 -2.88 -5.42 -1.60
CA ASP A 225 -3.37 -5.91 -2.89
C ASP A 225 -4.02 -7.30 -2.76
N GLY A 226 -4.80 -7.66 -3.78
CA GLY A 226 -5.48 -8.95 -3.85
C GLY A 226 -6.87 -8.98 -3.20
N ASP A 227 -7.50 -10.13 -3.28
CA ASP A 227 -8.86 -10.33 -2.75
C ASP A 227 -8.85 -10.67 -1.27
N ILE A 228 -8.86 -9.64 -0.44
CA ILE A 228 -8.89 -9.74 1.02
C ILE A 228 -10.26 -10.16 1.58
N ARG A 229 -11.31 -10.35 0.75
CA ARG A 229 -12.62 -10.86 1.20
C ARG A 229 -12.56 -12.34 1.57
N LEU A 230 -11.62 -13.06 0.97
CA LEU A 230 -11.51 -14.51 1.14
C LEU A 230 -10.98 -14.87 2.53
N ASN A 231 -11.54 -15.90 3.11
CA ASN A 231 -11.19 -16.45 4.43
C ASN A 231 -11.34 -15.47 5.61
N GLY A 232 -12.21 -14.45 5.49
CA GLY A 232 -12.48 -13.51 6.58
C GLY A 232 -11.33 -12.53 6.87
N LEU A 233 -10.41 -12.33 5.90
CA LEU A 233 -9.27 -11.45 6.10
C LEU A 233 -9.70 -9.98 6.22
N ILE A 234 -10.69 -9.56 5.42
CA ILE A 234 -11.14 -8.17 5.43
C ILE A 234 -11.77 -7.76 6.76
N GLU A 235 -12.56 -8.63 7.38
CA GLU A 235 -13.17 -8.35 8.68
C GLU A 235 -12.10 -8.10 9.74
N LYS A 236 -11.08 -8.94 9.79
CA LYS A 236 -9.94 -8.78 10.70
C LYS A 236 -9.16 -7.51 10.46
N LEU A 237 -8.90 -7.17 9.20
CA LEU A 237 -8.14 -5.98 8.83
C LEU A 237 -8.95 -4.70 9.06
N ALA A 238 -10.24 -4.71 8.80
CA ALA A 238 -11.13 -3.58 9.04
C ALA A 238 -11.41 -3.32 10.53
N ASP A 239 -11.41 -4.36 11.38
CA ASP A 239 -11.47 -4.20 12.83
C ASP A 239 -10.20 -3.57 13.40
N LEU A 240 -9.08 -3.76 12.72
CA LEU A 240 -7.77 -3.30 13.15
C LEU A 240 -7.45 -1.88 12.64
N TYR A 241 -7.60 -1.65 11.34
CA TYR A 241 -7.22 -0.42 10.65
C TYR A 241 -8.39 0.56 10.47
N ASP A 242 -8.11 1.85 10.57
CA ASP A 242 -9.09 2.91 10.33
C ASP A 242 -9.42 3.09 8.84
N GLY A 243 -8.56 2.60 7.95
CA GLY A 243 -8.82 2.64 6.51
C GLY A 243 -8.04 1.58 5.71
N LEU A 244 -8.64 1.18 4.59
CA LEU A 244 -8.14 0.14 3.69
C LEU A 244 -7.93 0.69 2.28
N HIS A 245 -6.82 0.35 1.65
CA HIS A 245 -6.41 0.71 0.30
C HIS A 245 -5.79 -0.52 -0.40
N PRO A 246 -5.92 -0.71 -1.69
CA PRO A 246 -6.88 -0.08 -2.60
C PRO A 246 -8.17 -0.90 -2.78
N LEU A 247 -8.34 -2.05 -2.09
CA LEU A 247 -9.37 -3.05 -2.33
C LEU A 247 -9.25 -3.64 -3.75
N ASP A 248 -8.07 -4.10 -4.07
CA ASP A 248 -7.73 -4.67 -5.38
C ASP A 248 -8.26 -6.11 -5.53
N LEU A 249 -9.59 -6.24 -5.54
CA LEU A 249 -10.31 -7.52 -5.40
C LEU A 249 -10.24 -8.40 -6.65
N ARG A 250 -9.91 -7.81 -7.81
CA ARG A 250 -9.88 -8.47 -9.12
C ARG A 250 -9.16 -7.64 -10.18
N PRO A 251 -8.74 -8.23 -11.31
CA PRO A 251 -8.28 -7.47 -12.48
C PRO A 251 -9.30 -6.44 -12.95
N LYS A 252 -8.84 -5.25 -13.41
CA LYS A 252 -9.65 -4.09 -13.77
C LYS A 252 -9.02 -3.25 -14.89
N SER A 253 -8.44 -3.95 -15.87
CA SER A 253 -7.72 -3.35 -17.00
C SER A 253 -8.63 -2.74 -18.05
N THR A 254 -9.92 -3.09 -18.05
CA THR A 254 -10.94 -2.52 -18.93
C THR A 254 -12.02 -1.82 -18.14
N VAL A 255 -12.79 -0.92 -18.79
CA VAL A 255 -13.91 -0.23 -18.13
C VAL A 255 -14.96 -1.23 -17.62
N GLU A 256 -15.26 -2.28 -18.39
CA GLU A 256 -16.22 -3.30 -17.97
C GLU A 256 -15.76 -4.05 -16.73
N GLU A 257 -14.50 -4.47 -16.69
CA GLU A 257 -13.92 -5.12 -15.51
C GLU A 257 -13.91 -4.18 -14.31
N ALA A 258 -13.55 -2.91 -14.51
CA ALA A 258 -13.53 -1.90 -13.47
C ALA A 258 -14.93 -1.57 -12.92
N LEU A 259 -15.97 -1.56 -13.77
CA LEU A 259 -17.35 -1.39 -13.31
C LEU A 259 -17.81 -2.56 -12.43
N LYS A 260 -17.47 -3.80 -12.79
CA LYS A 260 -17.73 -4.97 -11.95
C LYS A 260 -16.95 -4.89 -10.63
N TRP A 261 -15.70 -4.47 -10.70
CA TRP A 261 -14.86 -4.29 -9.51
C TRP A 261 -15.45 -3.28 -8.53
N VAL A 262 -15.91 -2.10 -8.96
CA VAL A 262 -16.49 -1.10 -8.05
C VAL A 262 -17.82 -1.56 -7.44
N GLU A 263 -18.61 -2.38 -8.12
CA GLU A 263 -19.81 -3.01 -7.55
C GLU A 263 -19.43 -4.01 -6.43
N GLU A 264 -18.37 -4.79 -6.64
CA GLU A 264 -17.84 -5.68 -5.61
C GLU A 264 -17.28 -4.90 -4.42
N VAL A 265 -16.51 -3.81 -4.67
CA VAL A 265 -16.02 -2.91 -3.61
C VAL A 265 -17.18 -2.35 -2.79
N ALA A 266 -18.22 -1.84 -3.43
CA ALA A 266 -19.40 -1.31 -2.74
C ALA A 266 -20.10 -2.40 -1.90
N SER A 267 -20.24 -3.61 -2.44
CA SER A 267 -20.83 -4.74 -1.70
C SER A 267 -20.01 -5.19 -0.50
N THR A 268 -18.70 -4.96 -0.54
CA THR A 268 -17.75 -5.31 0.51
C THR A 268 -17.90 -4.43 1.76
N ARG A 269 -18.53 -3.24 1.63
CA ARG A 269 -18.75 -2.29 2.73
C ARG A 269 -19.35 -2.94 3.99
N ARG A 270 -20.27 -3.88 3.83
CA ARG A 270 -20.92 -4.60 4.93
C ARG A 270 -19.97 -5.45 5.78
N LEU A 271 -18.81 -5.84 5.23
CA LEU A 271 -17.82 -6.65 5.90
C LEU A 271 -16.76 -5.81 6.64
N ALA A 272 -16.64 -4.55 6.26
CA ALA A 272 -15.55 -3.69 6.70
C ALA A 272 -15.96 -2.67 7.78
N GLY A 273 -17.13 -2.81 8.40
CA GLY A 273 -17.57 -1.97 9.52
C GLY A 273 -17.44 -0.46 9.22
N GLU A 274 -16.65 0.27 10.00
CA GLU A 274 -16.43 1.73 9.85
C GLU A 274 -15.09 2.08 9.17
N ALA A 275 -14.29 1.09 8.74
CA ALA A 275 -13.02 1.36 8.08
C ALA A 275 -13.24 2.16 6.78
N VAL A 276 -12.48 3.21 6.56
CA VAL A 276 -12.58 4.07 5.39
C VAL A 276 -11.94 3.41 4.18
N PHE A 277 -12.63 3.41 3.03
CA PHE A 277 -12.08 2.90 1.78
C PHE A 277 -11.35 4.01 1.02
N PHE A 278 -10.09 3.78 0.69
CA PHE A 278 -9.29 4.59 -0.22
C PHE A 278 -9.20 3.83 -1.55
N THR A 279 -10.09 4.13 -2.52
CA THR A 279 -10.26 3.30 -3.71
C THR A 279 -11.04 4.01 -4.82
N GLY A 280 -11.27 3.36 -5.94
CA GLY A 280 -12.24 3.78 -6.97
C GLY A 280 -11.65 4.25 -8.29
N VAL A 281 -10.33 4.40 -8.38
CA VAL A 281 -9.67 4.85 -9.61
C VAL A 281 -8.60 3.82 -10.01
N PRO A 282 -8.90 2.89 -10.93
CA PRO A 282 -7.91 1.92 -11.42
C PRO A 282 -6.76 2.63 -12.11
N VAL A 283 -5.54 2.39 -11.65
CA VAL A 283 -4.35 2.98 -12.26
C VAL A 283 -4.19 2.55 -13.72
N GLU A 284 -4.59 1.33 -14.06
CA GLU A 284 -4.58 0.78 -15.42
C GLU A 284 -5.38 1.65 -16.39
N LEU A 285 -6.53 2.17 -15.95
CA LEU A 285 -7.35 3.06 -16.76
C LEU A 285 -6.80 4.48 -16.83
N VAL A 286 -6.12 4.95 -15.77
CA VAL A 286 -5.43 6.25 -15.79
C VAL A 286 -4.37 6.29 -16.89
N PHE A 287 -3.69 5.17 -17.13
CA PHE A 287 -2.62 5.06 -18.12
C PHE A 287 -3.07 4.58 -19.51
N ASN A 288 -4.34 4.26 -19.70
CA ASN A 288 -4.86 3.80 -20.98
C ASN A 288 -5.14 4.97 -21.94
N ASP A 289 -4.23 5.24 -22.87
CA ASP A 289 -4.33 6.34 -23.83
C ASP A 289 -5.48 6.18 -24.84
N SER A 290 -5.98 4.97 -25.06
CA SER A 290 -7.13 4.73 -25.94
C SER A 290 -8.47 5.04 -25.26
N LEU A 291 -8.48 5.28 -23.95
CA LEU A 291 -9.69 5.51 -23.16
C LEU A 291 -10.07 6.99 -23.16
N SER A 292 -11.32 7.29 -23.53
CA SER A 292 -11.85 8.65 -23.41
C SER A 292 -12.04 9.04 -21.93
N VAL A 293 -11.99 10.35 -21.67
CA VAL A 293 -12.24 10.90 -20.32
C VAL A 293 -13.62 10.51 -19.81
N GLU A 294 -14.63 10.51 -20.68
CA GLU A 294 -15.99 10.17 -20.29
C GLU A 294 -16.13 8.70 -19.87
N GLU A 295 -15.52 7.79 -20.62
CA GLU A 295 -15.50 6.36 -20.24
C GLU A 295 -14.74 6.12 -18.96
N PHE A 296 -13.61 6.79 -18.77
CA PHE A 296 -12.83 6.72 -17.53
C PHE A 296 -13.66 7.16 -16.32
N LEU A 297 -14.39 8.26 -16.42
CA LEU A 297 -15.20 8.81 -15.32
C LEU A 297 -16.40 7.94 -14.94
N LYS A 298 -16.84 7.02 -15.80
CA LYS A 298 -17.92 6.07 -15.47
C LYS A 298 -17.60 5.26 -14.21
N VAL A 299 -16.33 4.87 -14.03
CA VAL A 299 -15.91 3.99 -12.93
C VAL A 299 -16.01 4.68 -11.56
N PRO A 300 -15.34 5.81 -11.28
CA PRO A 300 -15.46 6.48 -9.98
C PRO A 300 -16.87 7.03 -9.72
N ARG A 301 -17.64 7.43 -10.77
CA ARG A 301 -19.05 7.82 -10.59
C ARG A 301 -19.90 6.63 -10.16
N LYS A 302 -19.71 5.46 -10.79
CA LYS A 302 -20.44 4.23 -10.42
C LYS A 302 -20.15 3.82 -8.97
N LEU A 303 -18.88 3.98 -8.53
CA LEU A 303 -18.54 3.72 -7.13
C LEU A 303 -19.31 4.65 -6.19
N LEU A 304 -19.35 5.94 -6.47
CA LEU A 304 -20.09 6.91 -5.65
C LEU A 304 -21.60 6.64 -5.61
N GLU A 305 -22.18 6.25 -6.75
CA GLU A 305 -23.59 5.85 -6.82
C GLU A 305 -23.88 4.62 -5.95
N ALA A 306 -22.97 3.62 -5.96
CA ALA A 306 -23.18 2.37 -5.26
C ALA A 306 -22.80 2.41 -3.78
N HIS A 307 -21.76 3.17 -3.42
CA HIS A 307 -21.18 3.22 -2.06
C HIS A 307 -21.62 4.44 -1.27
N GLY A 308 -21.82 5.59 -1.94
CA GLY A 308 -22.00 6.89 -1.28
C GLY A 308 -20.66 7.54 -0.87
N ASN A 309 -20.75 8.74 -0.27
CA ASN A 309 -19.57 9.53 0.14
C ASN A 309 -19.03 9.15 1.53
N LYS A 310 -19.87 8.58 2.38
CA LYS A 310 -19.51 8.24 3.76
C LYS A 310 -18.52 7.07 3.75
N PHE A 311 -17.44 7.18 4.53
CA PHE A 311 -16.36 6.18 4.60
C PHE A 311 -15.64 5.92 3.26
N LEU A 312 -15.59 6.91 2.36
CA LEU A 312 -14.93 6.80 1.08
C LEU A 312 -14.02 8.00 0.78
N VAL A 313 -12.77 7.70 0.46
CA VAL A 313 -11.85 8.60 -0.23
C VAL A 313 -11.65 8.03 -1.64
N VAL A 314 -12.01 8.79 -2.66
CA VAL A 314 -11.81 8.37 -4.05
C VAL A 314 -10.30 8.41 -4.34
N ALA A 315 -9.70 7.24 -4.49
CA ALA A 315 -8.26 7.09 -4.61
C ALA A 315 -7.86 6.25 -5.82
N THR A 316 -6.68 6.56 -6.39
CA THR A 316 -6.04 5.65 -7.35
C THR A 316 -5.60 4.37 -6.62
N THR A 317 -5.67 3.23 -7.33
CA THR A 317 -5.27 1.94 -6.74
C THR A 317 -3.76 1.88 -6.46
N HIS A 318 -2.97 2.55 -7.30
CA HIS A 318 -1.51 2.65 -7.14
C HIS A 318 -1.01 4.01 -7.62
N SER A 319 0.29 4.29 -7.40
CA SER A 319 0.99 5.36 -8.07
C SER A 319 1.23 4.99 -9.56
N GLU A 320 2.43 5.13 -10.06
CA GLU A 320 2.73 4.90 -11.48
C GLU A 320 3.19 3.47 -11.75
N TYR A 321 2.42 2.50 -11.22
CA TYR A 321 2.73 1.07 -11.35
C TYR A 321 3.12 0.64 -12.78
N PRO A 322 2.46 1.08 -13.86
CA PRO A 322 2.88 0.76 -15.22
C PRO A 322 4.03 1.62 -15.76
N SER A 323 4.51 2.64 -15.05
CA SER A 323 5.51 3.58 -15.57
C SER A 323 6.79 2.91 -16.07
N ARG A 324 7.21 1.81 -15.44
CA ARG A 324 8.37 1.02 -15.87
C ARG A 324 8.15 0.28 -17.21
N SER A 325 6.89 0.05 -17.58
CA SER A 325 6.52 -0.60 -18.85
C SER A 325 6.36 0.40 -19.99
N TYR A 326 6.14 1.69 -19.69
CA TYR A 326 5.92 2.74 -20.68
C TYR A 326 7.17 3.56 -21.04
N GLY A 327 8.32 3.28 -20.41
CA GLY A 327 9.53 4.06 -20.58
C GLY A 327 9.44 5.46 -19.94
N GLU A 328 10.23 6.43 -20.43
CA GLU A 328 10.34 7.76 -19.82
C GLU A 328 9.14 8.69 -20.09
N ARG A 329 8.20 8.30 -20.96
CA ARG A 329 7.06 9.16 -21.32
C ARG A 329 5.78 8.66 -20.66
N LEU A 330 5.29 9.44 -19.70
CA LEU A 330 3.92 9.26 -19.21
C LEU A 330 2.93 9.56 -20.35
N PRO A 331 1.87 8.74 -20.51
CA PRO A 331 0.83 8.97 -21.49
C PRO A 331 0.21 10.37 -21.35
N ARG A 332 -0.02 11.08 -22.45
CA ARG A 332 -0.64 12.42 -22.42
C ARG A 332 -2.02 12.41 -21.77
N GLY A 333 -2.81 11.42 -22.06
CA GLY A 333 -4.16 11.26 -21.54
C GLY A 333 -4.22 11.07 -20.01
N LYS A 334 -3.12 10.67 -19.34
CA LYS A 334 -3.05 10.60 -17.87
C LYS A 334 -3.44 11.93 -17.24
N ILE A 335 -2.78 13.01 -17.64
CA ILE A 335 -3.01 14.36 -17.08
C ILE A 335 -4.45 14.81 -17.32
N GLU A 336 -4.99 14.58 -18.52
CA GLU A 336 -6.36 14.93 -18.86
C GLU A 336 -7.37 14.16 -18.00
N ARG A 337 -7.17 12.87 -17.77
CA ARG A 337 -8.03 12.04 -16.90
C ARG A 337 -7.96 12.47 -15.45
N LEU A 338 -6.78 12.81 -14.93
CA LEU A 338 -6.61 13.34 -13.58
C LEU A 338 -7.28 14.71 -13.42
N TYR A 339 -7.15 15.61 -14.39
CA TYR A 339 -7.90 16.86 -14.41
C TYR A 339 -9.40 16.65 -14.44
N ALA A 340 -9.88 15.69 -15.20
CA ALA A 340 -11.28 15.35 -15.27
C ALA A 340 -11.85 14.85 -13.94
N LEU A 341 -11.09 14.06 -13.18
CA LEU A 341 -11.44 13.68 -11.80
C LEU A 341 -11.65 14.91 -10.92
N ILE A 342 -10.72 15.86 -10.95
CA ILE A 342 -10.84 17.09 -10.16
C ILE A 342 -12.09 17.86 -10.55
N HIS A 343 -12.31 18.05 -11.85
CA HIS A 343 -13.49 18.77 -12.34
C HIS A 343 -14.79 18.07 -11.94
N ALA A 344 -14.82 16.74 -12.01
CA ALA A 344 -16.00 15.96 -11.66
C ALA A 344 -16.34 16.01 -10.16
N PHE A 345 -15.31 16.06 -9.29
CA PHE A 345 -15.50 15.86 -7.85
C PHE A 345 -15.17 17.10 -7.00
N LYS A 346 -14.28 18.02 -7.43
CA LYS A 346 -13.97 19.25 -6.68
C LYS A 346 -14.85 20.45 -7.03
N ARG A 347 -15.49 20.46 -8.19
CA ARG A 347 -16.36 21.58 -8.64
C ARG A 347 -17.86 21.28 -8.52
N ALA A 348 -18.23 20.12 -8.02
CA ALA A 348 -19.64 19.73 -7.83
C ALA A 348 -20.26 20.29 -6.53
N SER A 349 -19.60 21.26 -5.88
CA SER A 349 -20.07 21.94 -4.66
C SER A 349 -20.39 23.41 -4.92
#